data_dc104f628eb16f69e008aaf30efbc45a
#
_entry.id   dc104f628eb16f69e008aaf30efbc45a
#
_cell.length_a   1.000
_cell.length_b   1.000
_cell.length_c   1.000
_cell.angle_alpha   90.00
_cell.angle_beta   90.00
_cell.angle_gamma   90.00
#
_symmetry.space_group_name_H-M   'P 1'
#
loop_
_entity.id
_entity.type
_entity.pdbx_description
1 polymer ?
#
loop_
_entity_poly.entity_id
_entity_poly.type
_entity_poly.pdbx_seq_one_letter_code
_entity_poly.pdbx_strand_id
1 'polypeptide(L)'
;MHEPTNQHWTLSDLCEALTGNLVALKGSTRQTFSSITTDSRTVAKGEVFVALVGEKFDGHDYALAAEKAGAGVLVLNRSVGAACPELIVNDTAEAYGSLARFWRRRLSLPLIAVVGSNGKTTTTQMTGAILSSYAGEEAFCTRGNLSLIHI
;
A
#
# COMPACT_ATOMS: atom_id res chain seq x y z
N MET A 1 -7.31 7.99 26.19
CA MET A 1 -5.89 7.86 25.83
C MET A 1 -5.81 6.91 24.65
N HIS A 2 -5.63 7.43 23.43
CA HIS A 2 -5.32 6.59 22.29
C HIS A 2 -3.82 6.28 22.38
N GLU A 3 -3.47 5.01 22.57
CA GLU A 3 -2.09 4.58 22.34
C GLU A 3 -1.72 4.95 20.90
N PRO A 4 -0.52 5.54 20.66
CA PRO A 4 -0.07 5.80 19.31
C PRO A 4 0.04 4.45 18.60
N THR A 5 -0.90 4.17 17.71
CA THR A 5 -0.82 3.03 16.79
C THR A 5 0.55 3.08 16.14
N ASN A 6 1.33 2.02 16.32
CA ASN A 6 2.64 1.90 15.70
C ASN A 6 2.45 2.07 14.18
N GLN A 7 2.77 3.28 13.67
CA GLN A 7 2.51 3.69 12.29
C GLN A 7 3.50 3.06 11.29
N HIS A 8 4.23 2.05 11.72
CA HIS A 8 5.26 1.41 10.93
C HIS A 8 4.90 -0.07 10.68
N TRP A 9 5.25 -0.54 9.51
CA TRP A 9 5.17 -1.94 9.15
C TRP A 9 6.41 -2.69 9.62
N THR A 10 6.24 -3.92 10.08
CA THR A 10 7.33 -4.88 10.27
C THR A 10 7.27 -5.95 9.19
N LEU A 11 8.36 -6.69 9.00
CA LEU A 11 8.35 -7.84 8.08
C LEU A 11 7.32 -8.90 8.52
N SER A 12 7.11 -9.06 9.82
CA SER A 12 6.09 -9.96 10.37
C SER A 12 4.67 -9.51 9.99
N ASP A 13 4.39 -8.20 10.05
CA ASP A 13 3.09 -7.64 9.64
C ASP A 13 2.83 -7.90 8.15
N LEU A 14 3.86 -7.73 7.32
CA LEU A 14 3.75 -8.00 5.88
C LEU A 14 3.45 -9.48 5.61
N CYS A 15 4.17 -10.39 6.27
CA CYS A 15 3.92 -11.83 6.13
C CYS A 15 2.52 -12.22 6.61
N GLU A 16 2.05 -11.66 7.73
CA GLU A 16 0.71 -11.90 8.26
C GLU A 16 -0.37 -11.36 7.30
N ALA A 17 -0.21 -10.14 6.81
CA ALA A 17 -1.13 -9.53 5.85
C ALA A 17 -1.25 -10.32 4.55
N LEU A 18 -0.16 -10.96 4.14
CA LEU A 18 -0.06 -11.73 2.89
C LEU A 18 -0.34 -13.22 3.07
N THR A 19 -0.74 -13.67 4.27
CA THR A 19 -1.10 -15.07 4.54
C THR A 19 -2.18 -15.53 3.55
N GLY A 20 -1.90 -16.63 2.84
CA GLY A 20 -2.77 -17.16 1.77
C GLY A 20 -2.37 -16.71 0.36
N ASN A 21 -1.59 -15.64 0.21
CA ASN A 21 -1.02 -15.21 -1.08
C ASN A 21 0.52 -15.34 -1.12
N LEU A 22 1.17 -15.36 0.04
CA LEU A 22 2.62 -15.47 0.17
C LEU A 22 3.10 -16.88 -0.24
N VAL A 23 4.00 -16.93 -1.21
CA VAL A 23 4.62 -18.16 -1.71
C VAL A 23 5.99 -18.39 -1.06
N ALA A 24 6.81 -17.35 -0.98
CA ALA A 24 8.13 -17.42 -0.41
C ALA A 24 8.61 -16.09 0.14
N LEU A 25 9.49 -16.17 1.14
CA LEU A 25 10.25 -15.04 1.66
C LEU A 25 11.73 -15.31 1.40
N LYS A 26 12.40 -14.40 0.72
CA LYS A 26 13.86 -14.41 0.54
C LYS A 26 14.45 -13.24 1.31
N GLY A 27 15.48 -13.51 2.07
CA GLY A 27 16.11 -12.54 2.95
C GLY A 27 15.39 -12.33 4.28
N SER A 28 15.94 -11.48 5.11
CA SER A 28 15.37 -11.12 6.41
C SER A 28 15.82 -9.72 6.80
N THR A 29 14.99 -9.02 7.53
CA THR A 29 15.33 -7.71 8.11
C THR A 29 14.59 -7.48 9.41
N ARG A 30 15.19 -6.70 10.30
CA ARG A 30 14.54 -6.17 11.51
C ARG A 30 14.11 -4.72 11.34
N GLN A 31 14.25 -4.16 10.14
CA GLN A 31 13.81 -2.81 9.86
C GLN A 31 12.28 -2.70 9.94
N THR A 32 11.82 -1.53 10.29
CA THR A 32 10.44 -1.12 10.14
C THR A 32 10.29 -0.29 8.86
N PHE A 33 9.13 -0.35 8.24
CA PHE A 33 8.84 0.32 6.99
C PHE A 33 7.80 1.41 7.22
N SER A 34 8.04 2.59 6.66
CA SER A 34 7.19 3.77 6.87
C SER A 34 5.90 3.71 6.06
N SER A 35 5.97 3.19 4.85
CA SER A 35 4.84 3.15 3.91
C SER A 35 5.00 2.07 2.85
N ILE A 36 3.97 1.92 2.04
CA ILE A 36 3.92 1.00 0.91
C ILE A 36 3.64 1.82 -0.34
N THR A 37 4.46 1.65 -1.36
CA THR A 37 4.32 2.33 -2.65
C THR A 37 4.32 1.37 -3.82
N THR A 38 3.67 1.76 -4.91
CA THR A 38 3.66 1.04 -6.19
C THR A 38 4.40 1.79 -7.28
N ASP A 39 4.85 3.03 -6.99
CA ASP A 39 5.57 3.88 -7.94
C ASP A 39 7.07 3.91 -7.61
N SER A 40 7.87 3.24 -8.44
CA SER A 40 9.33 3.14 -8.27
C SER A 40 10.08 4.48 -8.34
N ARG A 41 9.44 5.52 -8.90
CA ARG A 41 10.03 6.87 -9.04
C ARG A 41 9.96 7.68 -7.74
N THR A 42 9.03 7.33 -6.87
CA THR A 42 8.76 8.05 -5.61
C THR A 42 9.16 7.28 -4.37
N VAL A 43 9.79 6.11 -4.54
CA VAL A 43 10.24 5.27 -3.42
C VAL A 43 11.17 6.06 -2.51
N ALA A 44 10.83 6.13 -1.24
CA ALA A 44 11.69 6.65 -0.20
C ALA A 44 12.43 5.53 0.55
N LYS A 45 13.48 5.91 1.28
CA LYS A 45 14.28 4.96 2.05
C LYS A 45 13.43 4.26 3.12
N GLY A 46 13.44 2.94 3.12
CA GLY A 46 12.74 2.12 4.09
C GLY A 46 11.25 1.95 3.78
N GLU A 47 10.82 2.17 2.54
CA GLU A 47 9.47 1.82 2.10
C GLU A 47 9.38 0.40 1.55
N VAL A 48 8.17 -0.13 1.50
CA VAL A 48 7.84 -1.38 0.81
C VAL A 48 7.41 -1.05 -0.60
N PHE A 49 8.07 -1.63 -1.60
CA PHE A 49 7.66 -1.50 -3.00
C PHE A 49 6.85 -2.72 -3.44
N VAL A 50 5.68 -2.51 -4.04
CA VAL A 50 4.84 -3.55 -4.63
C VAL A 50 4.89 -3.45 -6.14
N ALA A 51 5.40 -4.49 -6.80
CA ALA A 51 5.53 -4.54 -8.25
C ALA A 51 4.19 -4.98 -8.89
N LEU A 52 3.31 -4.02 -9.15
CA LEU A 52 2.05 -4.31 -9.84
C LEU A 52 2.31 -4.67 -11.31
N VAL A 53 1.53 -5.62 -11.81
CA VAL A 53 1.50 -6.00 -13.23
C VAL A 53 0.22 -5.45 -13.84
N GLY A 54 0.37 -4.58 -14.82
CA GLY A 54 -0.73 -4.01 -15.60
C GLY A 54 -0.71 -4.50 -17.06
N GLU A 55 -1.71 -4.13 -17.83
CA GLU A 55 -1.80 -4.53 -19.25
C GLU A 55 -0.65 -4.04 -20.13
N LYS A 56 -0.07 -2.88 -19.80
CA LYS A 56 0.94 -2.18 -20.61
C LYS A 56 2.29 -2.05 -19.93
N PHE A 57 2.39 -2.43 -18.66
CA PHE A 57 3.63 -2.30 -17.92
C PHE A 57 3.76 -3.39 -16.85
N ASP A 58 4.99 -3.78 -16.53
CA ASP A 58 5.31 -4.71 -15.46
C ASP A 58 6.19 -4.02 -14.41
N GLY A 59 5.67 -3.90 -13.19
CA GLY A 59 6.38 -3.28 -12.06
C GLY A 59 7.69 -3.99 -11.69
N HIS A 60 7.85 -5.27 -12.08
CA HIS A 60 9.08 -6.03 -11.82
C HIS A 60 10.29 -5.47 -12.57
N ASP A 61 10.08 -4.83 -13.73
CA ASP A 61 11.15 -4.18 -14.50
C ASP A 61 11.78 -3.01 -13.72
N TYR A 62 11.04 -2.46 -12.76
CA TYR A 62 11.45 -1.34 -11.92
C TYR A 62 11.85 -1.75 -10.50
N ALA A 63 11.72 -3.02 -10.14
CA ALA A 63 11.96 -3.49 -8.77
C ALA A 63 13.41 -3.23 -8.30
N LEU A 64 14.42 -3.50 -9.15
CA LEU A 64 15.82 -3.21 -8.83
C LEU A 64 16.11 -1.70 -8.79
N ALA A 65 15.36 -0.89 -9.54
CA ALA A 65 15.46 0.57 -9.44
C ALA A 65 14.86 1.07 -8.12
N ALA A 66 13.73 0.50 -7.69
CA ALA A 66 13.12 0.78 -6.39
C ALA A 66 14.05 0.41 -5.23
N GLU A 67 14.73 -0.76 -5.31
CA GLU A 67 15.75 -1.15 -4.33
C GLU A 67 16.87 -0.12 -4.26
N LYS A 68 17.44 0.29 -5.41
CA LYS A 68 18.50 1.30 -5.47
C LYS A 68 18.04 2.66 -4.92
N ALA A 69 16.76 3.00 -5.07
CA ALA A 69 16.17 4.20 -4.50
C ALA A 69 15.99 4.11 -2.97
N GLY A 70 16.06 2.89 -2.40
CA GLY A 70 16.04 2.68 -0.97
C GLY A 70 14.86 1.84 -0.45
N ALA A 71 14.14 1.14 -1.32
CA ALA A 71 13.12 0.19 -0.87
C ALA A 71 13.74 -0.80 0.13
N GLY A 72 13.07 -1.00 1.25
CA GLY A 72 13.51 -1.90 2.30
C GLY A 72 13.03 -3.34 2.09
N VAL A 73 11.94 -3.52 1.34
CA VAL A 73 11.35 -4.82 0.97
C VAL A 73 10.66 -4.68 -0.39
N LEU A 74 10.71 -5.73 -1.18
CA LEU A 74 9.99 -5.85 -2.45
C LEU A 74 8.89 -6.91 -2.34
N VAL A 75 7.69 -6.60 -2.80
CA VAL A 75 6.57 -7.54 -2.97
C VAL A 75 6.42 -7.83 -4.46
N LEU A 76 6.63 -9.07 -4.84
CA LEU A 76 6.82 -9.52 -6.23
C LEU A 76 6.04 -10.80 -6.49
N ASN A 77 5.68 -11.10 -7.73
CA ASN A 77 5.18 -12.44 -8.08
C ASN A 77 6.29 -13.40 -8.57
N ARG A 78 7.48 -12.88 -8.85
CA ARG A 78 8.71 -13.62 -9.18
C ARG A 78 9.93 -12.90 -8.63
N SER A 79 10.95 -13.65 -8.23
CA SER A 79 12.20 -13.07 -7.74
C SER A 79 12.93 -12.32 -8.84
N VAL A 80 13.49 -11.17 -8.49
CA VAL A 80 14.37 -10.37 -9.35
C VAL A 80 15.84 -10.42 -8.90
N GLY A 81 16.12 -11.14 -7.80
CA GLY A 81 17.48 -11.27 -7.26
C GLY A 81 17.97 -10.02 -6.55
N ALA A 82 17.07 -9.28 -5.91
CA ALA A 82 17.43 -8.12 -5.12
C ALA A 82 18.25 -8.48 -3.87
N ALA A 83 19.05 -7.56 -3.38
CA ALA A 83 19.79 -7.71 -2.13
C ALA A 83 18.91 -7.47 -0.90
N CYS A 84 17.86 -6.62 -1.03
CA CYS A 84 16.85 -6.47 0.02
C CYS A 84 15.89 -7.68 0.05
N PRO A 85 15.13 -7.88 1.15
CA PRO A 85 14.16 -8.97 1.24
C PRO A 85 13.10 -8.91 0.15
N GLU A 86 12.78 -10.07 -0.43
CA GLU A 86 11.72 -10.26 -1.42
C GLU A 86 10.58 -11.10 -0.82
N LEU A 87 9.37 -10.58 -0.83
CA LEU A 87 8.14 -11.30 -0.54
C LEU A 87 7.53 -11.75 -1.87
N ILE A 88 7.62 -13.04 -2.15
CA ILE A 88 7.07 -13.61 -3.38
C ILE A 88 5.62 -14.03 -3.11
N VAL A 89 4.71 -13.50 -3.91
CA VAL A 89 3.27 -13.72 -3.81
C VAL A 89 2.72 -14.30 -5.11
N ASN A 90 1.53 -14.90 -5.05
CA ASN A 90 0.87 -15.40 -6.25
C ASN A 90 0.43 -14.26 -7.17
N ASP A 91 -0.17 -13.22 -6.58
CA ASP A 91 -0.68 -12.05 -7.29
C ASP A 91 -0.37 -10.78 -6.51
N THR A 92 0.30 -9.83 -7.14
CA THR A 92 0.74 -8.58 -6.49
C THR A 92 -0.40 -7.58 -6.32
N ALA A 93 -1.44 -7.60 -7.15
CA ALA A 93 -2.61 -6.74 -6.98
C ALA A 93 -3.48 -7.21 -5.81
N GLU A 94 -3.67 -8.53 -5.68
CA GLU A 94 -4.34 -9.13 -4.53
C GLU A 94 -3.53 -8.90 -3.23
N ALA A 95 -2.21 -9.03 -3.31
CA ALA A 95 -1.30 -8.74 -2.20
C ALA A 95 -1.44 -7.30 -1.73
N TYR A 96 -1.47 -6.34 -2.66
CA TYR A 96 -1.65 -4.92 -2.34
C TYR A 96 -2.99 -4.66 -1.64
N GLY A 97 -4.07 -5.28 -2.12
CA GLY A 97 -5.38 -5.22 -1.47
C GLY A 97 -5.39 -5.83 -0.07
N SER A 98 -4.66 -6.93 0.14
CA SER A 98 -4.52 -7.61 1.44
C SER A 98 -3.75 -6.76 2.44
N LEU A 99 -2.65 -6.11 2.02
CA LEU A 99 -1.89 -5.15 2.81
C LEU A 99 -2.77 -3.97 3.24
N ALA A 100 -3.53 -3.40 2.30
CA ALA A 100 -4.45 -2.30 2.60
C ALA A 100 -5.54 -2.72 3.60
N ARG A 101 -6.11 -3.93 3.45
CA ARG A 101 -7.10 -4.48 4.36
C ARG A 101 -6.54 -4.72 5.76
N PHE A 102 -5.33 -5.25 5.84
CA PHE A 102 -4.65 -5.49 7.11
C PHE A 102 -4.42 -4.17 7.86
N TRP A 103 -3.91 -3.15 7.18
CA TRP A 103 -3.70 -1.83 7.76
C TRP A 103 -5.01 -1.18 8.19
N ARG A 104 -6.03 -1.26 7.34
CA ARG A 104 -7.36 -0.71 7.63
C ARG A 104 -7.97 -1.29 8.93
N ARG A 105 -7.74 -2.58 9.20
CA ARG A 105 -8.25 -3.24 10.42
C ARG A 105 -7.59 -2.72 11.70
N ARG A 106 -6.40 -2.15 11.62
CA ARG A 106 -5.69 -1.52 12.74
C ARG A 106 -6.21 -0.12 13.06
N LEU A 107 -6.92 0.49 12.13
CA LEU A 107 -7.45 1.83 12.27
C LEU A 107 -8.92 1.77 12.73
N SER A 108 -9.21 2.24 13.93
CA SER A 108 -10.58 2.39 14.45
C SER A 108 -11.23 3.69 13.93
N LEU A 109 -11.20 3.88 12.61
CA LEU A 109 -11.71 5.10 11.97
C LEU A 109 -13.02 4.80 11.23
N PRO A 110 -14.02 5.68 11.28
CA PRO A 110 -15.17 5.60 10.39
C PRO A 110 -14.71 5.77 8.94
N LEU A 111 -15.27 4.97 8.03
CA LEU A 111 -15.01 5.04 6.60
C LEU A 111 -16.30 5.30 5.85
N ILE A 112 -16.32 6.33 5.04
CA ILE A 112 -17.42 6.65 4.13
C ILE A 112 -16.98 6.34 2.71
N ALA A 113 -17.68 5.43 2.03
CA ALA A 113 -17.45 5.11 0.63
C ALA A 113 -18.55 5.72 -0.24
N VAL A 114 -18.17 6.46 -1.28
CA VAL A 114 -19.09 7.06 -2.26
C VAL A 114 -19.05 6.23 -3.53
N VAL A 115 -20.18 5.60 -3.86
CA VAL A 115 -20.35 4.75 -5.03
C VAL A 115 -21.48 5.30 -5.92
N GLY A 116 -21.36 5.11 -7.21
CA GLY A 116 -22.42 5.51 -8.16
C GLY A 116 -21.87 5.76 -9.56
N SER A 117 -22.75 5.87 -10.54
CA SER A 117 -22.39 6.19 -11.93
C SER A 117 -22.03 7.66 -12.11
N ASN A 118 -22.76 8.58 -11.46
CA ASN A 118 -22.58 10.02 -11.56
C ASN A 118 -22.47 10.67 -10.19
N GLY A 119 -21.88 11.87 -10.11
CA GLY A 119 -21.84 12.70 -8.91
C GLY A 119 -20.85 12.27 -7.83
N LYS A 120 -20.10 11.19 -8.01
CA LYS A 120 -19.13 10.69 -7.02
C LYS A 120 -18.14 11.76 -6.56
N THR A 121 -17.50 12.45 -7.51
CA THR A 121 -16.50 13.48 -7.21
C THR A 121 -17.10 14.62 -6.40
N THR A 122 -18.24 15.13 -6.81
CA THR A 122 -18.93 16.23 -6.11
C THR A 122 -19.33 15.79 -4.70
N THR A 123 -19.95 14.62 -4.56
CA THR A 123 -20.37 14.08 -3.26
C THR A 123 -19.17 13.87 -2.35
N THR A 124 -18.08 13.30 -2.87
CA THR A 124 -16.85 13.10 -2.08
C THR A 124 -16.26 14.42 -1.62
N GLN A 125 -16.20 15.43 -2.48
CA GLN A 125 -15.66 16.75 -2.13
C GLN A 125 -16.54 17.46 -1.08
N MET A 126 -17.86 17.41 -1.24
CA MET A 126 -18.79 18.02 -0.28
C MET A 126 -18.70 17.31 1.08
N THR A 127 -18.70 15.97 1.09
CA THR A 127 -18.53 15.19 2.33
C THR A 127 -17.19 15.49 2.98
N GLY A 128 -16.11 15.55 2.20
CA GLY A 128 -14.79 15.91 2.69
C GLY A 128 -14.73 17.31 3.31
N ALA A 129 -15.36 18.31 2.68
CA ALA A 129 -15.45 19.67 3.22
C ALA A 129 -16.19 19.73 4.56
N ILE A 130 -17.31 19.00 4.68
CA ILE A 130 -18.08 18.90 5.93
C ILE A 130 -17.25 18.24 7.03
N LEU A 131 -16.60 17.10 6.72
CA LEU A 131 -15.78 16.37 7.69
C LEU A 131 -14.57 17.20 8.13
N SER A 132 -13.91 17.89 7.22
CA SER A 132 -12.79 18.78 7.56
C SER A 132 -13.22 19.96 8.42
N SER A 133 -14.43 20.49 8.21
CA SER A 133 -15.00 21.55 9.05
C SER A 133 -15.30 21.04 10.48
N TYR A 134 -15.67 19.76 10.62
CA TYR A 134 -16.05 19.16 11.91
C TYR A 134 -14.84 18.58 12.65
N ALA A 135 -13.96 17.86 11.97
CA ALA A 135 -12.85 17.08 12.56
C ALA A 135 -11.46 17.69 12.27
N GLY A 136 -11.38 18.81 11.55
CA GLY A 136 -10.11 19.48 11.24
C GLY A 136 -9.14 18.56 10.46
N GLU A 137 -7.88 18.54 10.90
CA GLU A 137 -6.81 17.74 10.28
C GLU A 137 -6.97 16.22 10.47
N GLU A 138 -7.86 15.77 11.36
CA GLU A 138 -8.15 14.36 11.55
C GLU A 138 -9.02 13.76 10.42
N ALA A 139 -9.64 14.59 9.61
CA ALA A 139 -10.41 14.14 8.46
C ALA A 139 -9.55 13.98 7.23
N PHE A 140 -9.55 12.79 6.65
CA PHE A 140 -8.88 12.51 5.39
C PHE A 140 -9.90 12.26 4.27
N CYS A 141 -9.72 12.93 3.15
CA CYS A 141 -10.50 12.71 1.93
C CYS A 141 -9.58 12.37 0.77
N THR A 142 -9.91 11.32 0.01
CA THR A 142 -9.14 10.93 -1.17
C THR A 142 -9.17 12.04 -2.23
N ARG A 143 -8.01 12.35 -2.81
CA ARG A 143 -7.89 13.31 -3.90
C ARG A 143 -8.02 12.59 -5.24
N GLY A 144 -8.84 13.13 -6.13
CA GLY A 144 -9.07 12.56 -7.46
C GLY A 144 -10.00 11.33 -7.46
N ASN A 145 -10.21 10.79 -8.65
CA ASN A 145 -11.01 9.57 -8.83
C ASN A 145 -10.11 8.35 -8.70
N LEU A 146 -9.88 7.90 -7.48
CA LEU A 146 -9.17 6.65 -7.25
C LEU A 146 -10.10 5.48 -7.61
N SER A 147 -9.80 4.81 -8.70
CA SER A 147 -10.47 3.58 -9.11
C SER A 147 -9.45 2.46 -9.16
N LEU A 148 -9.71 1.38 -8.43
CA LEU A 148 -8.88 0.17 -8.48
C LEU A 148 -9.05 -0.60 -9.81
N ILE A 149 -10.03 -0.23 -10.62
CA ILE A 149 -10.29 -0.85 -11.94
C ILE A 149 -9.28 -0.38 -13.00
N HIS A 150 -8.55 0.71 -12.73
CA HIS A 150 -7.61 1.32 -13.68
C HIS A 150 -6.14 1.17 -13.23
N ILE A 151 -5.88 0.31 -12.25
CA ILE A 151 -4.51 -0.02 -11.80
C ILE A 151 -4.00 -1.22 -12.53
#